data_924085a5f7bbed8def956e59926e547c
#
_entry.id   924085a5f7bbed8def956e59926e547c
#
_cell.length_a   1.000
_cell.length_b   1.000
_cell.length_c   1.000
_cell.angle_alpha   90.00
_cell.angle_beta   90.00
_cell.angle_gamma   90.00
#
_symmetry.space_group_name_H-M   'P 1'
#
loop_
_entity.id
_entity.type
_entity.pdbx_description
1 polymer ?
#
loop_
_entity_poly.entity_id
_entity_poly.type
_entity_poly.pdbx_seq_one_letter_code
_entity_poly.pdbx_strand_id
1 'polypeptide(L)'
;DVNIGRHMPALLRRAGLVDVGYKAFAPTWKPGDLYQYLLIGFAELHRDKIVSAGLLGGDEMTELATALRAHLDHPGTLVIHPLLFQAWGHKPAD
;
A
#
# COMPACT_ATOMS: atom_id res chain seq x y z
N ASP A 1 -8.75 -4.40 9.67
CA ASP A 1 -9.71 -3.48 9.01
C ASP A 1 -8.94 -2.49 8.14
N VAL A 2 -9.15 -2.58 6.83
CA VAL A 2 -8.47 -1.70 5.85
C VAL A 2 -8.92 -0.23 5.96
N ASN A 3 -10.02 0.02 6.65
CA ASN A 3 -10.55 1.38 6.83
C ASN A 3 -10.24 1.97 8.21
N ILE A 4 -9.42 1.30 9.00
CA ILE A 4 -9.13 1.71 10.38
C ILE A 4 -8.53 3.13 10.47
N GLY A 5 -7.80 3.56 9.42
CA GLY A 5 -7.16 4.88 9.41
C GLY A 5 -8.12 6.02 9.69
N ARG A 6 -9.33 5.95 9.17
CA ARG A 6 -10.35 6.99 9.39
C ARG A 6 -10.81 7.07 10.86
N HIS A 7 -10.64 6.00 11.60
CA HIS A 7 -11.07 5.90 13.00
C HIS A 7 -9.92 6.14 13.98
N MET A 8 -8.69 6.22 13.50
CA MET A 8 -7.52 6.36 14.37
C MET A 8 -7.57 7.58 15.28
N PRO A 9 -7.94 8.78 14.81
CA PRO A 9 -8.00 9.93 15.71
C PRO A 9 -8.94 9.71 16.91
N ALA A 10 -10.13 9.14 16.67
CA ALA A 10 -11.07 8.83 17.74
C ALA A 10 -10.55 7.75 18.69
N LEU A 11 -9.86 6.74 18.15
CA LEU A 11 -9.25 5.69 18.96
C LEU A 11 -8.14 6.24 19.86
N LEU A 12 -7.31 7.14 19.34
CA LEU A 12 -6.24 7.76 20.12
C LEU A 12 -6.82 8.60 21.26
N ARG A 13 -7.88 9.37 21.00
CA ARG A 13 -8.55 10.14 22.05
C ARG A 13 -9.15 9.24 23.12
N ARG A 14 -9.79 8.16 22.72
CA ARG A 14 -10.34 7.18 23.68
C ARG A 14 -9.26 6.48 24.50
N ALA A 15 -8.06 6.34 23.92
CA ALA A 15 -6.91 5.80 24.65
C ALA A 15 -6.30 6.81 25.63
N GLY A 16 -6.80 8.04 25.67
CA GLY A 16 -6.34 9.06 26.61
C GLY A 16 -5.29 10.01 26.07
N LEU A 17 -4.98 9.94 24.77
CA LEU A 17 -4.02 10.86 24.19
C LEU A 17 -4.67 12.23 23.93
N VAL A 18 -3.86 13.28 24.05
CA VAL A 18 -4.25 14.67 23.82
C VAL A 18 -3.52 15.24 22.61
N ASP A 19 -3.95 16.39 22.13
CA ASP A 19 -3.39 17.06 20.95
C ASP A 19 -3.30 16.09 19.75
N VAL A 20 -4.38 15.36 19.52
CA VAL A 20 -4.46 14.38 18.46
C VAL A 20 -4.51 15.09 17.11
N GLY A 21 -3.57 14.77 16.25
CA GLY A 21 -3.52 15.24 14.89
C GLY A 21 -3.61 14.08 13.90
N TYR A 22 -3.87 14.40 12.66
CA TYR A 22 -3.90 13.41 11.60
C TYR A 22 -3.64 14.06 10.25
N LYS A 23 -3.20 13.25 9.30
CA LYS A 23 -3.15 13.64 7.89
C LYS A 23 -3.37 12.42 7.01
N ALA A 24 -3.83 12.67 5.80
CA ALA A 24 -3.99 11.66 4.77
C ALA A 24 -3.23 12.11 3.53
N PHE A 25 -2.59 11.17 2.84
CA PHE A 25 -1.85 11.47 1.62
C PHE A 25 -1.73 10.23 0.75
N ALA A 26 -1.53 10.44 -0.55
CA ALA A 26 -1.30 9.37 -1.51
C ALA A 26 0.11 9.51 -2.07
N PRO A 27 1.07 8.69 -1.61
CA PRO A 27 2.41 8.69 -2.18
C PRO A 27 2.39 8.38 -3.67
N THR A 28 3.28 8.99 -4.42
CA THR A 28 3.44 8.75 -5.85
C THR A 28 4.86 8.26 -6.11
N TRP A 29 4.98 7.19 -6.90
CA TRP A 29 6.24 6.55 -7.21
C TRP A 29 6.52 6.66 -8.71
N LYS A 30 7.79 6.69 -9.08
CA LYS A 30 8.26 6.73 -10.46
C LYS A 30 9.31 5.66 -10.68
N PRO A 31 9.68 5.34 -11.93
CA PRO A 31 10.78 4.39 -12.18
C PRO A 31 12.05 4.78 -11.41
N GLY A 32 12.66 3.80 -10.79
CA GLY A 32 13.80 3.97 -9.89
C GLY A 32 13.44 4.04 -8.42
N ASP A 33 12.21 4.35 -8.06
CA ASP A 33 11.75 4.31 -6.68
C ASP A 33 11.51 2.85 -6.26
N LEU A 34 11.85 2.53 -5.01
CA LEU A 34 11.73 1.17 -4.50
C LEU A 34 10.28 0.64 -4.61
N TYR A 35 9.30 1.47 -4.25
CA TYR A 35 7.91 1.05 -4.21
C TYR A 35 7.19 1.13 -5.55
N GLN A 36 7.88 1.54 -6.62
CA GLN A 36 7.33 1.49 -7.98
C GLN A 36 6.90 0.07 -8.36
N TYR A 37 7.58 -0.95 -7.81
CA TYR A 37 7.38 -2.35 -8.14
C TYR A 37 6.64 -3.13 -7.04
N LEU A 38 6.04 -2.45 -6.10
CA LEU A 38 5.37 -3.05 -4.95
C LEU A 38 4.30 -4.07 -5.37
N LEU A 39 3.52 -3.74 -6.38
CA LEU A 39 2.45 -4.60 -6.86
C LEU A 39 2.98 -5.91 -7.44
N ILE A 40 4.10 -5.87 -8.15
CA ILE A 40 4.75 -7.09 -8.67
C ILE A 40 5.19 -7.98 -7.51
N GLY A 41 5.83 -7.39 -6.50
CA GLY A 41 6.26 -8.12 -5.31
C GLY A 41 5.08 -8.77 -4.58
N PHE A 42 3.98 -8.05 -4.49
CA PHE A 42 2.75 -8.57 -3.88
C PHE A 42 2.21 -9.77 -4.66
N ALA A 43 2.15 -9.66 -5.99
CA ALA A 43 1.67 -10.75 -6.84
C ALA A 43 2.57 -12.00 -6.72
N GLU A 44 3.88 -11.81 -6.70
CA GLU A 44 4.83 -12.93 -6.54
C GLU A 44 4.70 -13.60 -5.17
N LEU A 45 4.51 -12.81 -4.12
CA LEU A 45 4.31 -13.35 -2.77
C LEU A 45 3.08 -14.25 -2.69
N HIS A 46 2.05 -13.96 -3.49
CA HIS A 46 0.78 -14.68 -3.48
C HIS A 46 0.61 -15.64 -4.66
N ARG A 47 1.67 -15.84 -5.46
CA ARG A 47 1.63 -16.66 -6.67
C ARG A 47 0.98 -18.02 -6.43
N ASP A 48 1.46 -18.77 -5.44
CA ASP A 48 0.98 -20.13 -5.16
C ASP A 48 -0.50 -20.15 -4.82
N LYS A 49 -0.96 -19.19 -4.06
CA LYS A 49 -2.38 -19.08 -3.71
C LYS A 49 -3.24 -18.75 -4.92
N ILE A 50 -2.78 -17.86 -5.79
CA ILE A 50 -3.50 -17.46 -6.99
C ILE A 50 -3.62 -18.65 -7.96
N VAL A 51 -2.54 -19.37 -8.18
CA VAL A 51 -2.51 -20.53 -9.06
C VAL A 51 -3.37 -21.66 -8.49
N SER A 52 -3.23 -21.95 -7.20
CA SER A 52 -4.00 -23.00 -6.53
C SER A 52 -5.49 -22.72 -6.53
N ALA A 53 -5.89 -21.46 -6.48
CA ALA A 53 -7.29 -21.04 -6.54
C ALA A 53 -7.86 -21.07 -7.97
N GLY A 54 -7.03 -21.37 -8.98
CA GLY A 54 -7.47 -21.44 -10.38
C GLY A 54 -7.76 -20.07 -11.01
N LEU A 55 -7.29 -18.98 -10.40
CA LEU A 55 -7.53 -17.64 -10.92
C LEU A 55 -6.66 -17.33 -12.14
N LEU A 56 -5.41 -17.76 -12.12
CA LEU A 56 -4.45 -17.63 -13.22
C LEU A 56 -3.53 -18.84 -13.23
N GLY A 57 -3.04 -19.21 -14.40
CA GLY A 57 -1.96 -20.20 -14.53
C GLY A 57 -0.62 -19.58 -14.19
N GLY A 58 0.37 -20.42 -13.84
CA GLY A 58 1.72 -19.97 -13.52
C GLY A 58 2.40 -19.23 -14.67
N ASP A 59 2.24 -19.72 -15.90
CA ASP A 59 2.81 -19.10 -17.11
C ASP A 59 2.14 -17.75 -17.39
N GLU A 60 0.82 -17.66 -17.22
CA GLU A 60 0.09 -16.40 -17.35
C GLU A 60 0.59 -15.36 -16.34
N MET A 61 0.81 -15.74 -15.10
CA MET A 61 1.34 -14.83 -14.08
C MET A 61 2.72 -14.31 -14.48
N THR A 62 3.58 -15.18 -15.00
CA THR A 62 4.92 -14.77 -15.44
C THR A 62 4.85 -13.80 -16.61
N GLU A 63 3.99 -14.05 -17.58
CA GLU A 63 3.79 -13.14 -18.72
C GLU A 63 3.25 -11.78 -18.27
N LEU A 64 2.25 -11.79 -17.40
CA LEU A 64 1.66 -10.56 -16.87
C LEU A 64 2.66 -9.76 -16.03
N ALA A 65 3.45 -10.43 -15.21
CA ALA A 65 4.48 -9.77 -14.40
C ALA A 65 5.55 -9.12 -15.29
N THR A 66 5.95 -9.80 -16.37
CA THR A 66 6.92 -9.25 -17.34
C THR A 66 6.36 -8.02 -18.02
N ALA A 67 5.10 -8.08 -18.48
CA ALA A 67 4.43 -6.95 -19.12
C ALA A 67 4.24 -5.79 -18.15
N LEU A 68 3.85 -6.07 -16.92
CA LEU A 68 3.68 -5.04 -15.90
C LEU A 68 5.01 -4.36 -15.56
N ARG A 69 6.09 -5.14 -15.44
CA ARG A 69 7.41 -4.57 -15.19
C ARG A 69 7.85 -3.63 -16.30
N ALA A 70 7.67 -4.04 -17.56
CA ALA A 70 7.99 -3.18 -18.70
C ALA A 70 7.20 -1.87 -18.65
N HIS A 71 5.92 -1.95 -18.30
CA HIS A 71 5.06 -0.77 -18.13
C HIS A 71 5.55 0.14 -17.00
N LEU A 72 5.89 -0.46 -15.85
CA LEU A 72 6.36 0.29 -14.68
C LEU A 72 7.76 0.91 -14.89
N ASP A 73 8.57 0.33 -15.77
CA ASP A 73 9.88 0.87 -16.11
C ASP A 73 9.80 2.04 -17.11
N HIS A 74 8.65 2.26 -17.72
CA HIS A 74 8.48 3.34 -18.67
C HIS A 74 8.58 4.69 -17.98
N PRO A 75 9.38 5.65 -18.51
CA PRO A 75 9.60 6.95 -17.84
C PRO A 75 8.32 7.76 -17.57
N GLY A 76 7.28 7.55 -18.36
CA GLY A 76 6.01 8.25 -18.20
C GLY A 76 5.03 7.57 -17.23
N THR A 77 5.40 6.43 -16.65
CA THR A 77 4.49 5.68 -15.77
C THR A 77 4.71 6.09 -14.32
N LEU A 78 3.63 6.55 -13.70
CA LEU A 78 3.59 6.84 -12.27
C LEU A 78 2.66 5.84 -11.58
N VAL A 79 3.05 5.41 -10.38
CA VAL A 79 2.19 4.62 -9.50
C VAL A 79 1.69 5.54 -8.39
N ILE A 80 0.38 5.62 -8.25
CA ILE A 80 -0.24 6.36 -7.15
C ILE A 80 -0.67 5.33 -6.11
N HIS A 81 -0.08 5.41 -4.94
CA HIS A 81 -0.37 4.50 -3.84
C HIS A 81 -1.77 4.79 -3.29
N PRO A 82 -2.46 3.78 -2.74
CA PRO A 82 -3.68 4.04 -1.98
C PRO A 82 -3.43 5.05 -0.86
N LEU A 83 -4.50 5.71 -0.46
CA LEU A 83 -4.45 6.73 0.59
C LEU A 83 -3.85 6.17 1.87
N LEU A 84 -2.81 6.82 2.37
CA LEU A 84 -2.22 6.52 3.68
C LEU A 84 -2.73 7.51 4.72
N PHE A 85 -3.04 7.00 5.89
CA PHE A 85 -3.45 7.79 7.04
C PHE A 85 -2.36 7.76 8.09
N GLN A 86 -2.01 8.94 8.62
CA GLN A 86 -1.16 9.07 9.79
C GLN A 86 -1.95 9.76 10.88
N ALA A 87 -1.86 9.23 12.10
CA ALA A 87 -2.46 9.86 13.27
C ALA A 87 -1.46 9.79 14.42
N TRP A 88 -1.48 10.81 15.27
CA TRP A 88 -0.56 10.91 16.40
C TRP A 88 -1.22 11.64 17.55
N GLY A 89 -0.63 11.54 18.72
CA GLY A 89 -1.08 12.26 19.89
C GLY A 89 0.02 12.28 20.93
N HIS A 90 -0.23 13.00 21.98
CA HIS A 90 0.71 13.13 23.10
C HIS A 90 0.11 12.53 24.35
N LYS A 91 0.97 11.95 25.19
CA LYS A 91 0.55 11.58 26.53
C LYS A 91 0.19 12.84 27.32
N PRO A 92 -0.92 12.86 28.05
CA PRO A 92 -1.21 14.00 28.89
C PRO A 92 -0.17 14.14 29.99
N ALA A 93 0.05 15.37 30.42
CA ALA A 93 0.90 15.67 31.57
C ALA A 93 0.27 15.12 32.84
N ASP A 94 1.08 14.56 33.74
CA ASP A 94 0.63 14.05 35.03
C ASP A 94 0.27 15.19 35.99
#